data_9bf53958478ce27e2d5a363a8b955ef5
#
_entry.id   9bf53958478ce27e2d5a363a8b955ef5
#
_cell.length_a   1.000
_cell.length_b   1.000
_cell.length_c   1.000
_cell.angle_alpha   90.00
_cell.angle_beta   90.00
_cell.angle_gamma   90.00
#
_symmetry.space_group_name_H-M   'P 1'
#
loop_
_entity.id
_entity.type
_entity.pdbx_description
1 polymer ?
#
loop_
_entity_poly.entity_id
_entity_poly.type
_entity_poly.pdbx_seq_one_letter_code
_entity_poly.pdbx_strand_id
1 'polypeptide(L)'
;MFDLKNFQNFLKTMPRQELLKEAFTHRTYAVEHNLAYDNQRLEFLGDAVLEIIQTEYLYFRYPQLSEGDMTKIRSALACESMLADLARKLNLGNFLLIGRGEQESGGNDRDSTLADLFEAVLGAVYLDAGFDFSRELVVGLFKKYCPDPREQLLYLNPKGRLQELSQRRWGSVPSYRLLRQSGLQHLPHFEVEVVVAHLVAIGSGGSRKLAEVAAARNMCRYLKAGG
;
A
#
# COMPACT_ATOMS: atom_id res chain seq x y z
N MET A 1 5.21 20.61 2.49
CA MET A 1 5.76 19.26 2.76
C MET A 1 5.06 18.70 3.98
N PHE A 2 4.47 17.51 3.91
CA PHE A 2 3.74 16.90 5.04
C PHE A 2 4.64 16.82 6.28
N ASP A 3 4.16 17.37 7.41
CA ASP A 3 4.86 17.35 8.69
C ASP A 3 3.99 16.64 9.74
N LEU A 4 4.56 15.61 10.37
CA LEU A 4 3.89 14.81 11.40
C LEU A 4 3.45 15.65 12.61
N LYS A 5 4.29 16.61 13.05
CA LYS A 5 3.94 17.50 14.15
C LYS A 5 2.72 18.36 13.84
N ASN A 6 2.66 18.88 12.61
CA ASN A 6 1.53 19.67 12.15
C ASN A 6 0.26 18.82 12.08
N PHE A 7 0.36 17.58 11.63
CA PHE A 7 -0.78 16.66 11.60
C PHE A 7 -1.29 16.31 13.02
N GLN A 8 -0.38 15.98 13.94
CA GLN A 8 -0.75 15.71 15.33
C GLN A 8 -1.35 16.93 16.03
N ASN A 9 -0.83 18.12 15.74
CA ASN A 9 -1.41 19.36 16.24
C ASN A 9 -2.80 19.60 15.65
N PHE A 10 -2.97 19.37 14.35
CA PHE A 10 -4.28 19.45 13.71
C PHE A 10 -5.29 18.52 14.39
N LEU A 11 -4.97 17.25 14.62
CA LEU A 11 -5.87 16.32 15.31
C LEU A 11 -6.29 16.85 16.70
N LYS A 12 -5.36 17.46 17.44
CA LYS A 12 -5.65 18.05 18.77
C LYS A 12 -6.56 19.28 18.71
N THR A 13 -6.55 19.98 17.58
CA THR A 13 -7.27 21.25 17.41
C THR A 13 -8.48 21.12 16.49
N MET A 14 -8.80 19.92 16.04
CA MET A 14 -10.01 19.65 15.25
C MET A 14 -11.26 20.18 16.01
N PRO A 15 -12.13 20.97 15.39
CA PRO A 15 -13.35 21.46 16.00
C PRO A 15 -14.28 20.34 16.51
N ARG A 16 -14.38 19.26 15.74
CA ARG A 16 -15.27 18.12 16.03
C ARG A 16 -14.51 16.96 16.67
N GLN A 17 -14.08 17.16 17.92
CA GLN A 17 -13.33 16.16 18.70
C GLN A 17 -14.11 14.84 18.92
N GLU A 18 -15.42 14.88 18.86
CA GLU A 18 -16.27 13.68 18.91
C GLU A 18 -15.99 12.72 17.76
N LEU A 19 -15.68 13.22 16.54
CA LEU A 19 -15.31 12.37 15.40
C LEU A 19 -13.99 11.64 15.64
N LEU A 20 -13.00 12.32 16.25
CA LEU A 20 -11.75 11.66 16.59
C LEU A 20 -11.95 10.60 17.67
N LYS A 21 -12.77 10.88 18.68
CA LYS A 21 -13.09 9.90 19.70
C LYS A 21 -13.76 8.66 19.09
N GLU A 22 -14.68 8.85 18.16
CA GLU A 22 -15.32 7.77 17.41
C GLU A 22 -14.27 7.00 16.59
N ALA A 23 -13.42 7.69 15.82
CA ALA A 23 -12.37 7.07 14.98
C ALA A 23 -11.38 6.25 15.80
N PHE A 24 -11.03 6.69 17.01
CA PHE A 24 -10.11 5.96 17.88
C PHE A 24 -10.79 4.90 18.75
N THR A 25 -12.11 4.69 18.64
CA THR A 25 -12.85 3.69 19.42
C THR A 25 -13.02 2.41 18.62
N HIS A 26 -12.18 1.41 18.91
CA HIS A 26 -12.35 0.08 18.32
C HIS A 26 -13.64 -0.60 18.82
N ARG A 27 -14.23 -1.44 17.96
CA ARG A 27 -15.48 -2.16 18.27
C ARG A 27 -15.41 -2.94 19.60
N THR A 28 -14.30 -3.61 19.90
CA THR A 28 -14.14 -4.37 21.14
C THR A 28 -14.22 -3.49 22.38
N TYR A 29 -13.63 -2.29 22.31
CA TYR A 29 -13.73 -1.30 23.39
C TYR A 29 -15.17 -0.78 23.55
N ALA A 30 -15.84 -0.49 22.43
CA ALA A 30 -17.22 -0.03 22.44
C ALA A 30 -18.14 -1.06 23.11
N VAL A 31 -17.99 -2.35 22.81
CA VAL A 31 -18.75 -3.44 23.43
C VAL A 31 -18.48 -3.54 24.94
N GLU A 32 -17.21 -3.51 25.35
CA GLU A 32 -16.83 -3.61 26.78
C GLU A 32 -17.38 -2.43 27.62
N HIS A 33 -17.52 -1.25 26.98
CA HIS A 33 -17.95 -0.02 27.67
C HIS A 33 -19.39 0.39 27.37
N ASN A 34 -20.16 -0.47 26.67
CA ASN A 34 -21.54 -0.20 26.25
C ASN A 34 -21.71 1.14 25.51
N LEU A 35 -20.75 1.47 24.63
CA LEU A 35 -20.82 2.65 23.78
C LEU A 35 -21.76 2.39 22.58
N ALA A 36 -22.48 3.40 22.15
CA ALA A 36 -23.37 3.33 20.99
C ALA A 36 -22.66 3.61 19.66
N TYR A 37 -21.34 3.77 19.68
CA TYR A 37 -20.51 4.09 18.51
C TYR A 37 -19.17 3.33 18.56
N ASP A 38 -18.62 3.08 17.41
CA ASP A 38 -17.26 2.60 17.17
C ASP A 38 -16.75 3.19 15.84
N ASN A 39 -15.53 2.81 15.44
CA ASN A 39 -14.87 3.38 14.25
C ASN A 39 -15.37 2.85 12.90
N GLN A 40 -16.16 1.78 12.85
CA GLN A 40 -16.49 1.08 11.60
C GLN A 40 -17.22 1.96 10.56
N ARG A 41 -18.07 2.88 10.99
CA ARG A 41 -18.77 3.79 10.07
C ARG A 41 -17.84 4.85 9.49
N LEU A 42 -16.88 5.32 10.27
CA LEU A 42 -15.84 6.25 9.79
C LEU A 42 -14.83 5.56 8.91
N GLU A 43 -14.44 4.32 9.21
CA GLU A 43 -13.64 3.44 8.37
C GLU A 43 -14.29 3.30 6.98
N PHE A 44 -15.55 2.89 6.91
CA PHE A 44 -16.29 2.77 5.65
C PHE A 44 -16.28 4.06 4.82
N LEU A 45 -16.43 5.21 5.46
CA LEU A 45 -16.38 6.50 4.78
C LEU A 45 -14.95 6.84 4.35
N GLY A 46 -13.98 6.59 5.21
CA GLY A 46 -12.56 6.86 4.97
C GLY A 46 -11.98 6.04 3.83
N ASP A 47 -12.34 4.76 3.70
CA ASP A 47 -12.00 3.92 2.57
C ASP A 47 -12.46 4.58 1.24
N ALA A 48 -13.71 4.97 1.13
CA ALA A 48 -14.23 5.63 -0.06
C ALA A 48 -13.52 6.96 -0.38
N VAL A 49 -13.21 7.76 0.66
CA VAL A 49 -12.45 9.02 0.53
C VAL A 49 -11.02 8.73 0.07
N LEU A 50 -10.38 7.72 0.64
CA LEU A 50 -9.03 7.29 0.27
C LEU A 50 -8.99 6.84 -1.20
N GLU A 51 -9.96 6.03 -1.61
CA GLU A 51 -10.05 5.50 -2.96
C GLU A 51 -10.15 6.62 -4.01
N ILE A 52 -11.00 7.62 -3.79
CA ILE A 52 -11.13 8.74 -4.74
C ILE A 52 -9.86 9.60 -4.77
N ILE A 53 -9.22 9.87 -3.63
CA ILE A 53 -7.98 10.64 -3.55
C ILE A 53 -6.84 9.92 -4.30
N GLN A 54 -6.71 8.61 -4.10
CA GLN A 54 -5.70 7.78 -4.78
C GLN A 54 -5.93 7.76 -6.29
N THR A 55 -7.18 7.61 -6.71
CA THR A 55 -7.57 7.59 -8.13
C THR A 55 -7.23 8.92 -8.79
N GLU A 56 -7.62 10.03 -8.20
CA GLU A 56 -7.32 11.38 -8.69
C GLU A 56 -5.80 11.62 -8.76
N TYR A 57 -5.07 11.26 -7.69
CA TYR A 57 -3.62 11.39 -7.64
C TYR A 57 -2.92 10.63 -8.76
N LEU A 58 -3.29 9.37 -9.00
CA LEU A 58 -2.71 8.54 -10.06
C LEU A 58 -3.07 9.06 -11.44
N TYR A 59 -4.32 9.44 -11.66
CA TYR A 59 -4.82 9.95 -12.94
C TYR A 59 -4.07 11.20 -13.41
N PHE A 60 -3.94 12.20 -12.56
CA PHE A 60 -3.27 13.45 -12.93
C PHE A 60 -1.75 13.36 -12.91
N ARG A 61 -1.19 12.58 -12.01
CA ARG A 61 0.26 12.50 -11.83
C ARG A 61 0.95 11.60 -12.85
N TYR A 62 0.24 10.60 -13.36
CA TYR A 62 0.80 9.57 -14.24
C TYR A 62 -0.06 9.33 -15.49
N PRO A 63 -0.23 10.33 -16.37
CA PRO A 63 -1.13 10.24 -17.54
C PRO A 63 -0.70 9.17 -18.55
N GLN A 64 0.53 8.64 -18.42
CA GLN A 64 1.06 7.57 -19.29
C GLN A 64 0.72 6.17 -18.81
N LEU A 65 0.15 6.00 -17.60
CA LEU A 65 -0.23 4.69 -17.10
C LEU A 65 -1.55 4.23 -17.71
N SER A 66 -1.64 2.91 -17.97
CA SER A 66 -2.91 2.29 -18.33
C SER A 66 -3.88 2.25 -17.15
N GLU A 67 -5.18 2.13 -17.42
CA GLU A 67 -6.19 1.92 -16.37
C GLU A 67 -5.83 0.71 -15.50
N GLY A 68 -5.44 -0.42 -16.12
CA GLY A 68 -5.06 -1.63 -15.40
C GLY A 68 -3.83 -1.44 -14.48
N ASP A 69 -2.86 -0.59 -14.87
CA ASP A 69 -1.70 -0.28 -14.00
C ASP A 69 -2.10 0.66 -12.87
N MET A 70 -2.92 1.67 -13.14
CA MET A 70 -3.45 2.55 -12.10
C MET A 70 -4.26 1.77 -11.06
N THR A 71 -5.09 0.82 -11.49
CA THR A 71 -5.87 -0.05 -10.60
C THR A 71 -4.96 -0.92 -9.71
N LYS A 72 -3.88 -1.51 -10.27
CA LYS A 72 -2.92 -2.29 -9.49
C LYS A 72 -2.18 -1.44 -8.47
N ILE A 73 -1.72 -0.24 -8.87
CA ILE A 73 -1.03 0.68 -7.96
C ILE A 73 -1.99 1.11 -6.85
N ARG A 74 -3.23 1.49 -7.18
CA ARG A 74 -4.24 1.88 -6.19
C ARG A 74 -4.46 0.77 -5.18
N SER A 75 -4.69 -0.47 -5.62
CA SER A 75 -4.84 -1.63 -4.73
C SER A 75 -3.62 -1.84 -3.82
N ALA A 76 -2.41 -1.57 -4.30
CA ALA A 76 -1.21 -1.68 -3.47
C ALA A 76 -1.07 -0.54 -2.45
N LEU A 77 -1.53 0.66 -2.79
CA LEU A 77 -1.54 1.81 -1.88
C LEU A 77 -2.66 1.72 -0.83
N ALA A 78 -3.73 0.97 -1.13
CA ALA A 78 -4.85 0.72 -0.23
C ALA A 78 -4.76 -0.63 0.50
N CYS A 79 -3.69 -1.42 0.30
CA CYS A 79 -3.60 -2.69 0.99
C CYS A 79 -3.33 -2.50 2.50
N GLU A 80 -3.85 -3.45 3.29
CA GLU A 80 -3.76 -3.47 4.74
C GLU A 80 -2.37 -3.14 5.28
N SER A 81 -1.31 -3.79 4.75
CA SER A 81 0.06 -3.56 5.20
C SER A 81 0.56 -2.14 4.93
N MET A 82 0.17 -1.51 3.81
CA MET A 82 0.54 -0.13 3.50
C MET A 82 -0.16 0.85 4.42
N LEU A 83 -1.46 0.69 4.66
CA LEU A 83 -2.23 1.56 5.54
C LEU A 83 -1.79 1.42 6.99
N ALA A 84 -1.50 0.20 7.44
CA ALA A 84 -0.92 -0.06 8.77
C ALA A 84 0.43 0.62 8.94
N ASP A 85 1.30 0.56 7.94
CA ASP A 85 2.59 1.27 7.95
C ASP A 85 2.41 2.79 8.06
N LEU A 86 1.43 3.37 7.37
CA LEU A 86 1.10 4.80 7.50
C LEU A 86 0.57 5.13 8.89
N ALA A 87 -0.32 4.29 9.45
CA ALA A 87 -0.82 4.45 10.81
C ALA A 87 0.31 4.43 11.85
N ARG A 88 1.29 3.52 11.73
CA ARG A 88 2.49 3.47 12.58
C ARG A 88 3.34 4.72 12.44
N LYS A 89 3.60 5.20 11.21
CA LYS A 89 4.35 6.44 10.96
C LYS A 89 3.68 7.69 11.52
N LEU A 90 2.36 7.66 11.61
CA LEU A 90 1.54 8.72 12.24
C LEU A 90 1.38 8.53 13.75
N ASN A 91 1.84 7.41 14.31
CA ASN A 91 1.66 6.99 15.70
C ASN A 91 0.18 6.92 16.13
N LEU A 92 -0.73 6.54 15.23
CA LEU A 92 -2.17 6.51 15.49
C LEU A 92 -2.53 5.46 16.55
N GLY A 93 -1.87 4.31 16.55
CA GLY A 93 -2.10 3.23 17.52
C GLY A 93 -1.98 3.66 18.99
N ASN A 94 -1.23 4.73 19.27
CA ASN A 94 -1.10 5.28 20.63
C ASN A 94 -2.40 5.91 21.17
N PHE A 95 -3.34 6.23 20.30
CA PHE A 95 -4.62 6.84 20.67
C PHE A 95 -5.77 5.83 20.62
N LEU A 96 -5.50 4.61 20.13
CA LEU A 96 -6.52 3.59 19.94
C LEU A 96 -7.08 3.09 21.28
N LEU A 97 -8.38 3.21 21.44
CA LEU A 97 -9.15 2.60 22.51
C LEU A 97 -9.58 1.20 22.07
N ILE A 98 -9.03 0.17 22.68
CA ILE A 98 -9.24 -1.23 22.31
C ILE A 98 -9.63 -2.05 23.54
N GLY A 99 -10.47 -3.06 23.38
CA GLY A 99 -10.89 -3.95 24.47
C GLY A 99 -9.74 -4.77 25.01
N ARG A 100 -9.80 -5.16 26.29
CA ARG A 100 -8.72 -5.87 27.00
C ARG A 100 -8.31 -7.16 26.31
N GLY A 101 -9.26 -8.00 25.94
CA GLY A 101 -8.97 -9.27 25.28
C GLY A 101 -8.27 -9.09 23.93
N GLU A 102 -8.66 -8.09 23.15
CA GLU A 102 -8.02 -7.77 21.89
C GLU A 102 -6.60 -7.18 22.11
N GLN A 103 -6.45 -6.35 23.13
CA GLN A 103 -5.14 -5.79 23.51
C GLN A 103 -4.15 -6.88 23.95
N GLU A 104 -4.59 -7.84 24.77
CA GLU A 104 -3.77 -8.97 25.24
C GLU A 104 -3.33 -9.88 24.09
N SER A 105 -4.10 -9.96 23.01
CA SER A 105 -3.76 -10.70 21.78
C SER A 105 -2.87 -9.92 20.80
N GLY A 106 -2.41 -8.72 21.17
CA GLY A 106 -1.59 -7.84 20.32
C GLY A 106 -2.38 -7.10 19.24
N GLY A 107 -3.71 -7.00 19.40
CA GLY A 107 -4.59 -6.36 18.42
C GLY A 107 -4.29 -4.89 18.16
N ASN A 108 -3.69 -4.19 19.11
CA ASN A 108 -3.32 -2.77 18.98
C ASN A 108 -2.19 -2.49 17.96
N ASP A 109 -1.42 -3.51 17.55
CA ASP A 109 -0.39 -3.40 16.51
C ASP A 109 -0.62 -4.37 15.34
N ARG A 110 -1.80 -4.98 15.25
CA ARG A 110 -2.18 -5.82 14.11
C ARG A 110 -2.42 -4.96 12.87
N ASP A 111 -1.93 -5.41 11.72
CA ASP A 111 -2.04 -4.65 10.47
C ASP A 111 -3.49 -4.29 10.12
N SER A 112 -4.44 -5.23 10.22
CA SER A 112 -5.85 -4.95 9.96
C SER A 112 -6.41 -3.85 10.86
N THR A 113 -6.15 -3.93 12.17
CA THR A 113 -6.62 -2.93 13.14
C THR A 113 -6.05 -1.53 12.85
N LEU A 114 -4.78 -1.46 12.47
CA LEU A 114 -4.12 -0.19 12.15
C LEU A 114 -4.56 0.38 10.80
N ALA A 115 -4.86 -0.48 9.82
CA ALA A 115 -5.41 -0.07 8.54
C ALA A 115 -6.82 0.53 8.72
N ASP A 116 -7.71 -0.18 9.39
CA ASP A 116 -9.06 0.28 9.73
C ASP A 116 -9.02 1.61 10.50
N LEU A 117 -8.08 1.74 11.44
CA LEU A 117 -7.86 2.96 12.20
C LEU A 117 -7.42 4.13 11.29
N PHE A 118 -6.52 3.89 10.34
CA PHE A 118 -6.09 4.92 9.39
C PHE A 118 -7.27 5.43 8.57
N GLU A 119 -8.09 4.54 8.05
CA GLU A 119 -9.28 4.88 7.29
C GLU A 119 -10.31 5.62 8.16
N ALA A 120 -10.57 5.16 9.38
CA ALA A 120 -11.49 5.83 10.30
C ALA A 120 -11.04 7.25 10.63
N VAL A 121 -9.74 7.47 10.88
CA VAL A 121 -9.18 8.81 11.10
C VAL A 121 -9.32 9.67 9.85
N LEU A 122 -9.09 9.13 8.65
CA LEU A 122 -9.30 9.85 7.40
C LEU A 122 -10.78 10.23 7.21
N GLY A 123 -11.71 9.34 7.54
CA GLY A 123 -13.15 9.62 7.53
C GLY A 123 -13.53 10.76 8.48
N ALA A 124 -12.96 10.77 9.69
CA ALA A 124 -13.14 11.86 10.66
C ALA A 124 -12.60 13.19 10.15
N VAL A 125 -11.38 13.18 9.59
CA VAL A 125 -10.75 14.37 8.98
C VAL A 125 -11.58 14.90 7.81
N TYR A 126 -12.10 14.01 6.98
CA TYR A 126 -12.95 14.40 5.86
C TYR A 126 -14.26 15.10 6.33
N LEU A 127 -14.91 14.57 7.36
CA LEU A 127 -16.14 15.18 7.88
C LEU A 127 -15.89 16.53 8.56
N ASP A 128 -14.70 16.73 9.15
CA ASP A 128 -14.36 17.96 9.86
C ASP A 128 -13.77 19.04 8.94
N ALA A 129 -12.78 18.68 8.13
CA ALA A 129 -11.99 19.62 7.33
C ALA A 129 -12.25 19.55 5.82
N GLY A 130 -13.09 18.60 5.37
CA GLY A 130 -13.49 18.45 3.97
C GLY A 130 -12.46 17.72 3.09
N PHE A 131 -12.84 17.60 1.80
CA PHE A 131 -12.10 16.80 0.82
C PHE A 131 -10.71 17.36 0.51
N ASP A 132 -10.58 18.66 0.31
CA ASP A 132 -9.31 19.27 -0.08
C ASP A 132 -8.21 19.05 0.96
N PHE A 133 -8.54 19.22 2.24
CA PHE A 133 -7.60 18.95 3.32
C PHE A 133 -7.24 17.46 3.41
N SER A 134 -8.23 16.57 3.29
CA SER A 134 -8.01 15.12 3.26
C SER A 134 -7.09 14.72 2.10
N ARG A 135 -7.28 15.32 0.93
CA ARG A 135 -6.44 15.11 -0.24
C ARG A 135 -5.00 15.57 0.00
N GLU A 136 -4.81 16.76 0.56
CA GLU A 136 -3.47 17.28 0.88
C GLU A 136 -2.74 16.37 1.87
N LEU A 137 -3.45 15.88 2.89
CA LEU A 137 -2.93 14.93 3.86
C LEU A 137 -2.45 13.64 3.19
N VAL A 138 -3.34 12.94 2.47
CA VAL A 138 -3.04 11.64 1.85
C VAL A 138 -1.95 11.76 0.79
N VAL A 139 -2.04 12.76 -0.10
CA VAL A 139 -1.02 13.01 -1.14
C VAL A 139 0.32 13.38 -0.49
N GLY A 140 0.31 14.13 0.60
CA GLY A 140 1.50 14.46 1.37
C GLY A 140 2.19 13.22 1.95
N LEU A 141 1.40 12.28 2.51
CA LEU A 141 1.87 10.99 2.99
C LEU A 141 2.49 10.15 1.86
N PHE A 142 1.81 10.04 0.72
CA PHE A 142 2.34 9.28 -0.42
C PHE A 142 3.65 9.88 -0.94
N LYS A 143 3.73 11.20 -1.11
CA LYS A 143 4.97 11.85 -1.54
C LYS A 143 6.14 11.60 -0.58
N LYS A 144 5.86 11.48 0.70
CA LYS A 144 6.90 11.27 1.72
C LYS A 144 7.30 9.80 1.86
N TYR A 145 6.34 8.88 1.87
CA TYR A 145 6.56 7.48 2.22
C TYR A 145 6.47 6.51 1.04
N CYS A 146 5.87 6.96 -0.08
CA CYS A 146 5.80 6.22 -1.33
C CYS A 146 6.07 7.15 -2.53
N PRO A 147 7.29 7.72 -2.64
CA PRO A 147 7.59 8.80 -3.60
C PRO A 147 7.39 8.40 -5.07
N ASP A 148 7.55 7.14 -5.39
CA ASP A 148 7.21 6.59 -6.71
C ASP A 148 6.30 5.35 -6.57
N PRO A 149 4.97 5.52 -6.55
CA PRO A 149 4.03 4.42 -6.42
C PRO A 149 4.10 3.42 -7.60
N ARG A 150 4.69 3.81 -8.74
CA ARG A 150 4.92 2.87 -9.87
C ARG A 150 5.89 1.75 -9.49
N GLU A 151 6.66 1.92 -8.44
CA GLU A 151 7.51 0.84 -7.90
C GLU A 151 6.69 -0.36 -7.46
N GLN A 152 5.44 -0.15 -7.04
CA GLN A 152 4.52 -1.23 -6.70
C GLN A 152 4.29 -2.18 -7.89
N LEU A 153 4.29 -1.67 -9.12
CA LEU A 153 4.18 -2.52 -10.32
C LEU A 153 5.33 -3.53 -10.45
N LEU A 154 6.52 -3.19 -9.94
CA LEU A 154 7.67 -4.12 -9.94
C LEU A 154 7.42 -5.34 -9.02
N TYR A 155 6.57 -5.18 -8.01
CA TYR A 155 6.20 -6.25 -7.08
C TYR A 155 4.94 -6.98 -7.52
N LEU A 156 3.94 -6.26 -8.01
CA LEU A 156 2.62 -6.80 -8.37
C LEU A 156 2.58 -7.44 -9.77
N ASN A 157 3.27 -6.84 -10.75
CA ASN A 157 3.29 -7.31 -12.13
C ASN A 157 4.65 -7.11 -12.80
N PRO A 158 5.74 -7.71 -12.27
CA PRO A 158 7.08 -7.48 -12.84
C PRO A 158 7.21 -7.98 -14.28
N LYS A 159 6.54 -9.07 -14.65
CA LYS A 159 6.57 -9.60 -16.03
C LYS A 159 5.89 -8.65 -17.02
N GLY A 160 4.69 -8.13 -16.71
CA GLY A 160 4.02 -7.15 -17.55
C GLY A 160 4.80 -5.85 -17.66
N ARG A 161 5.36 -5.38 -16.54
CA ARG A 161 6.20 -4.18 -16.55
C ARG A 161 7.47 -4.36 -17.38
N LEU A 162 8.13 -5.51 -17.29
CA LEU A 162 9.31 -5.81 -18.11
C LEU A 162 8.94 -5.88 -19.60
N GLN A 163 7.81 -6.47 -19.95
CA GLN A 163 7.33 -6.55 -21.33
C GLN A 163 7.10 -5.15 -21.92
N GLU A 164 6.45 -4.25 -21.20
CA GLU A 164 6.24 -2.86 -21.64
C GLU A 164 7.55 -2.11 -21.84
N LEU A 165 8.49 -2.23 -20.88
CA LEU A 165 9.82 -1.61 -20.97
C LEU A 165 10.61 -2.14 -22.16
N SER A 166 10.61 -3.46 -22.35
CA SER A 166 11.29 -4.13 -23.44
C SER A 166 10.72 -3.72 -24.81
N GLN A 167 9.40 -3.72 -24.94
CA GLN A 167 8.74 -3.32 -26.16
C GLN A 167 8.99 -1.85 -26.52
N ARG A 168 8.94 -0.96 -25.51
CA ARG A 168 9.19 0.48 -25.71
C ARG A 168 10.64 0.78 -26.10
N ARG A 169 11.61 0.08 -25.50
CA ARG A 169 13.04 0.41 -25.63
C ARG A 169 13.71 -0.31 -26.79
N TRP A 170 13.29 -1.54 -27.09
CA TRP A 170 13.93 -2.41 -28.09
C TRP A 170 12.98 -3.04 -29.09
N GLY A 171 11.67 -2.78 -29.01
CA GLY A 171 10.67 -3.43 -29.87
C GLY A 171 10.56 -4.95 -29.68
N SER A 172 11.10 -5.50 -28.60
CA SER A 172 11.22 -6.94 -28.34
C SER A 172 10.43 -7.38 -27.11
N VAL A 173 10.12 -8.68 -27.05
CA VAL A 173 9.40 -9.30 -25.92
C VAL A 173 10.42 -10.08 -25.07
N PRO A 174 10.36 -10.00 -23.72
CA PRO A 174 11.20 -10.80 -22.85
C PRO A 174 11.02 -12.30 -23.07
N SER A 175 12.10 -13.06 -23.16
CA SER A 175 12.07 -14.52 -23.21
C SER A 175 12.56 -15.11 -21.90
N TYR A 176 11.91 -16.21 -21.45
CA TYR A 176 12.20 -16.88 -20.19
C TYR A 176 12.66 -18.31 -20.44
N ARG A 177 13.80 -18.69 -19.85
CA ARG A 177 14.34 -20.03 -19.95
C ARG A 177 14.62 -20.60 -18.58
N LEU A 178 14.15 -21.83 -18.32
CA LEU A 178 14.50 -22.57 -17.12
C LEU A 178 15.98 -22.98 -17.22
N LEU A 179 16.78 -22.54 -16.24
CA LEU A 179 18.20 -22.91 -16.15
C LEU A 179 18.40 -24.17 -15.33
N ARG A 180 17.70 -24.23 -14.17
CA ARG A 180 17.88 -25.34 -13.21
C ARG A 180 16.62 -25.58 -12.42
N GLN A 181 16.37 -26.88 -12.14
CA GLN A 181 15.41 -27.33 -11.14
C GLN A 181 16.15 -28.23 -10.16
N SER A 182 16.00 -27.98 -8.86
CA SER A 182 16.65 -28.70 -7.77
C SER A 182 15.76 -28.69 -6.52
N GLY A 183 16.24 -29.26 -5.42
CA GLY A 183 15.50 -29.34 -4.17
C GLY A 183 14.68 -30.62 -4.04
N LEU A 184 14.05 -30.80 -2.87
CA LEU A 184 13.19 -31.93 -2.57
C LEU A 184 11.81 -31.74 -3.20
N GLN A 185 11.08 -32.82 -3.45
CA GLN A 185 9.75 -32.77 -4.08
C GLN A 185 8.76 -31.83 -3.38
N HIS A 186 8.84 -31.71 -2.06
CA HIS A 186 8.02 -30.81 -1.25
C HIS A 186 8.65 -29.42 -1.02
N LEU A 187 9.90 -29.21 -1.44
CA LEU A 187 10.62 -27.95 -1.38
C LEU A 187 11.46 -27.73 -2.65
N PRO A 188 10.80 -27.62 -3.82
CA PRO A 188 11.49 -27.47 -5.08
C PRO A 188 12.13 -26.08 -5.19
N HIS A 189 13.24 -25.99 -5.89
CA HIS A 189 13.92 -24.75 -6.22
C HIS A 189 14.12 -24.63 -7.73
N PHE A 190 13.68 -23.54 -8.29
CA PHE A 190 13.78 -23.25 -9.73
C PHE A 190 14.65 -22.01 -9.93
N GLU A 191 15.51 -22.07 -10.95
CA GLU A 191 16.27 -20.93 -11.44
C GLU A 191 15.86 -20.66 -12.89
N VAL A 192 15.46 -19.41 -13.18
CA VAL A 192 15.00 -18.98 -14.49
C VAL A 192 15.79 -17.77 -14.93
N GLU A 193 16.23 -17.81 -16.17
CA GLU A 193 16.82 -16.69 -16.89
C GLU A 193 15.73 -15.93 -17.64
N VAL A 194 15.79 -14.59 -17.61
CA VAL A 194 15.07 -13.73 -18.54
C VAL A 194 16.07 -12.99 -19.44
N VAL A 195 15.76 -12.97 -20.74
CA VAL A 195 16.57 -12.28 -21.76
C VAL A 195 15.71 -11.17 -22.37
N VAL A 196 16.29 -9.96 -22.45
CA VAL A 196 15.71 -8.79 -23.11
C VAL A 196 16.80 -8.16 -23.96
N ALA A 197 16.65 -8.19 -25.28
CA ALA A 197 17.70 -7.80 -26.22
C ALA A 197 19.02 -8.54 -25.94
N HIS A 198 20.03 -7.82 -25.48
CA HIS A 198 21.34 -8.36 -25.11
C HIS A 198 21.53 -8.49 -23.59
N LEU A 199 20.52 -8.17 -22.80
CA LEU A 199 20.58 -8.18 -21.35
C LEU A 199 20.01 -9.47 -20.78
N VAL A 200 20.61 -9.94 -19.70
CA VAL A 200 20.26 -11.18 -19.02
C VAL A 200 20.08 -10.92 -17.52
N ALA A 201 19.02 -11.47 -16.92
CA ALA A 201 18.87 -11.50 -15.48
C ALA A 201 18.34 -12.87 -15.03
N ILE A 202 18.73 -13.30 -13.84
CA ILE A 202 18.34 -14.58 -13.25
C ILE A 202 17.43 -14.31 -12.04
N GLY A 203 16.45 -15.19 -11.87
CA GLY A 203 15.59 -15.21 -10.69
C GLY A 203 15.37 -16.63 -10.21
N SER A 204 15.10 -16.79 -8.92
CA SER A 204 14.85 -18.08 -8.30
C SER A 204 13.56 -18.07 -7.49
N GLY A 205 12.98 -19.26 -7.27
CA GLY A 205 11.74 -19.40 -6.49
C GLY A 205 11.32 -20.85 -6.31
N GLY A 206 10.37 -21.08 -5.40
CA GLY A 206 9.80 -22.41 -5.12
C GLY A 206 8.89 -22.97 -6.23
N SER A 207 8.65 -22.21 -7.29
CA SER A 207 8.00 -22.68 -8.53
C SER A 207 8.62 -21.95 -9.73
N ARG A 208 8.45 -22.54 -10.92
CA ARG A 208 8.90 -21.90 -12.17
C ARG A 208 8.27 -20.51 -12.34
N LYS A 209 6.98 -20.36 -12.03
CA LYS A 209 6.28 -19.05 -12.11
C LYS A 209 6.90 -18.02 -11.15
N LEU A 210 7.23 -18.40 -9.93
CA LEU A 210 7.88 -17.50 -8.96
C LEU A 210 9.29 -17.13 -9.39
N ALA A 211 10.05 -18.07 -9.94
CA ALA A 211 11.40 -17.82 -10.49
C ALA A 211 11.34 -16.85 -11.69
N GLU A 212 10.38 -17.00 -12.60
CA GLU A 212 10.15 -16.07 -13.72
C GLU A 212 9.80 -14.66 -13.24
N VAL A 213 8.93 -14.54 -12.21
CA VAL A 213 8.57 -13.26 -11.57
C VAL A 213 9.80 -12.60 -10.94
N ALA A 214 10.63 -13.38 -10.24
CA ALA A 214 11.87 -12.89 -9.64
C ALA A 214 12.90 -12.42 -10.72
N ALA A 215 13.07 -13.18 -11.80
CA ALA A 215 13.93 -12.81 -12.92
C ALA A 215 13.47 -11.50 -13.57
N ALA A 216 12.17 -11.36 -13.84
CA ALA A 216 11.58 -10.13 -14.39
C ALA A 216 11.83 -8.93 -13.48
N ARG A 217 11.63 -9.10 -12.16
CA ARG A 217 11.89 -8.05 -11.16
C ARG A 217 13.35 -7.60 -11.14
N ASN A 218 14.27 -8.55 -11.18
CA ASN A 218 15.69 -8.28 -11.19
C ASN A 218 16.10 -7.51 -12.46
N MET A 219 15.59 -7.92 -13.63
CA MET A 219 15.81 -7.21 -14.89
C MET A 219 15.26 -5.78 -14.84
N CYS A 220 14.03 -5.59 -14.34
CA CYS A 220 13.46 -4.24 -14.19
C CYS A 220 14.32 -3.34 -13.27
N ARG A 221 14.85 -3.89 -12.17
CA ARG A 221 15.77 -3.15 -11.28
C ARG A 221 17.06 -2.76 -11.99
N TYR A 222 17.65 -3.68 -12.73
CA TYR A 222 18.85 -3.43 -13.53
C TYR A 222 18.61 -2.29 -14.54
N LEU A 223 17.48 -2.32 -15.25
CA LEU A 223 17.11 -1.30 -16.24
C LEU A 223 16.83 0.09 -15.61
N LYS A 224 16.47 0.16 -14.33
CA LYS A 224 16.32 1.43 -13.59
C LYS A 224 17.67 2.01 -13.15
N ALA A 225 18.63 1.16 -12.78
CA ALA A 225 19.87 1.59 -12.13
C ALA A 225 20.95 2.12 -13.08
N GLY A 226 20.87 1.87 -14.36
CA GLY A 226 21.95 2.26 -15.26
C GLY A 226 21.74 1.97 -16.73
N GLY A 227 20.53 1.72 -17.11
CA GLY A 227 20.21 1.46 -18.50
C GLY A 227 19.61 2.68 -19.21
#